data_c4ea03dd4ebd41920d28da9604efddde
#
_entry.id   c4ea03dd4ebd41920d28da9604efddde
#
_cell.length_a   1.000
_cell.length_b   1.000
_cell.length_c   1.000
_cell.angle_alpha   90.00
_cell.angle_beta   90.00
_cell.angle_gamma   90.00
#
_symmetry.space_group_name_H-M   'P 1'
#
loop_
_entity.id
_entity.type
_entity.pdbx_description
1 polymer ?
#
loop_
_entity_poly.entity_id
_entity_poly.type
_entity_poly.pdbx_seq_one_letter_code
_entity_poly.pdbx_strand_id
1 'polypeptide(L)'
;MISIRQLRYFVEIVEARGYTRASERLFIAQSALSRQIKELEADLDVVLLKRDAKAFELTQAGQDFYARSRRILLDLDRAVAQARTIGKGEHGALRLLHSSSVPLTAPLGPTLNDVLKDFPGISLEISQTPSEYQAREIVEGSADIGLARLPILRANPESTVLYRERLVAAVPAGHRLAQRAEVEIAELRDEFFVTVPHRDRGGLSYLVAERCIAHGFYPRVARATSRKNSLLSLVNAGFGIAVVPQSMASISLSAGVSFPALKDADFHSEVALLRRRDAPVMVQQFVETFMSRLQQTGLGGLTGLAGLAAPDPA
;
A
#
# COMPACT_ATOMS: atom_id res chain seq x y z
N MET A 1 -32.13 10.63 -17.38
CA MET A 1 -30.77 10.19 -17.85
C MET A 1 -29.73 10.60 -16.80
N ILE A 2 -28.93 9.65 -16.32
CA ILE A 2 -27.96 9.86 -15.25
C ILE A 2 -26.81 10.75 -15.73
N SER A 3 -26.45 11.77 -14.96
CA SER A 3 -25.37 12.71 -15.27
C SER A 3 -24.12 12.47 -14.40
N ILE A 4 -22.96 12.83 -14.93
CA ILE A 4 -21.68 12.80 -14.17
C ILE A 4 -21.77 13.65 -12.89
N ARG A 5 -22.52 14.75 -12.93
CA ARG A 5 -22.75 15.61 -11.77
C ARG A 5 -23.47 14.85 -10.66
N GLN A 6 -24.50 14.08 -10.99
CA GLN A 6 -25.22 13.26 -10.00
C GLN A 6 -24.34 12.17 -9.41
N LEU A 7 -23.45 11.52 -10.21
CA LEU A 7 -22.47 10.58 -9.69
C LEU A 7 -21.52 11.25 -8.69
N ARG A 8 -20.99 12.44 -9.01
CA ARG A 8 -20.13 13.21 -8.09
C ARG A 8 -20.87 13.56 -6.80
N TYR A 9 -22.10 13.99 -6.88
CA TYR A 9 -22.91 14.33 -5.71
C TYR A 9 -23.16 13.11 -4.83
N PHE A 10 -23.50 11.98 -5.42
CA PHE A 10 -23.71 10.75 -4.68
C PHE A 10 -22.44 10.25 -3.98
N VAL A 11 -21.32 10.22 -4.69
CA VAL A 11 -20.03 9.84 -4.13
C VAL A 11 -19.64 10.76 -2.96
N GLU A 12 -19.78 12.08 -3.11
CA GLU A 12 -19.43 13.03 -2.06
C GLU A 12 -20.30 12.86 -0.81
N ILE A 13 -21.61 12.59 -0.96
CA ILE A 13 -22.50 12.32 0.17
C ILE A 13 -22.04 11.09 0.96
N VAL A 14 -21.61 10.05 0.27
CA VAL A 14 -21.11 8.81 0.90
C VAL A 14 -19.80 9.07 1.65
N GLU A 15 -18.87 9.80 1.05
CA GLU A 15 -17.56 10.10 1.63
C GLU A 15 -17.64 11.08 2.81
N ALA A 16 -18.55 12.05 2.71
CA ALA A 16 -18.85 13.01 3.79
C ALA A 16 -19.73 12.41 4.90
N ARG A 17 -20.28 11.20 4.69
CA ARG A 17 -21.23 10.52 5.58
C ARG A 17 -22.45 11.38 5.93
N GLY A 18 -23.00 12.08 4.93
CA GLY A 18 -24.23 12.86 5.10
C GLY A 18 -24.34 14.07 4.20
N TYR A 19 -25.58 14.52 4.03
CA TYR A 19 -25.94 15.60 3.12
C TYR A 19 -25.37 16.98 3.51
N THR A 20 -25.38 17.30 4.79
CA THR A 20 -24.92 18.62 5.28
C THR A 20 -23.43 18.82 4.97
N ARG A 21 -22.59 17.90 5.37
CA ARG A 21 -21.14 17.97 5.12
C ARG A 21 -20.81 17.92 3.62
N ALA A 22 -21.54 17.11 2.86
CA ALA A 22 -21.37 17.04 1.41
C ALA A 22 -21.76 18.37 0.74
N SER A 23 -22.85 18.99 1.15
CA SER A 23 -23.28 20.27 0.58
C SER A 23 -22.29 21.41 0.85
N GLU A 24 -21.68 21.41 2.05
CA GLU A 24 -20.60 22.35 2.41
C GLU A 24 -19.38 22.16 1.51
N ARG A 25 -18.92 20.92 1.31
CA ARG A 25 -17.75 20.60 0.44
C ARG A 25 -18.00 20.91 -1.03
N LEU A 26 -19.24 20.72 -1.48
CA LEU A 26 -19.65 20.98 -2.86
C LEU A 26 -20.06 22.43 -3.10
N PHE A 27 -20.13 23.26 -2.06
CA PHE A 27 -20.57 24.66 -2.12
C PHE A 27 -21.96 24.83 -2.76
N ILE A 28 -22.91 23.96 -2.41
CA ILE A 28 -24.30 23.99 -2.89
C ILE A 28 -25.31 23.89 -1.74
N ALA A 29 -26.54 24.30 -1.97
CA ALA A 29 -27.61 24.13 -0.98
C ALA A 29 -27.94 22.66 -0.76
N GLN A 30 -28.11 22.24 0.51
CA GLN A 30 -28.49 20.87 0.86
C GLN A 30 -29.77 20.40 0.17
N SER A 31 -30.77 21.30 0.04
CA SER A 31 -32.03 21.01 -0.66
C SER A 31 -31.79 20.66 -2.14
N ALA A 32 -30.91 21.38 -2.81
CA ALA A 32 -30.55 21.09 -4.19
C ALA A 32 -29.84 19.73 -4.31
N LEU A 33 -28.89 19.44 -3.39
CA LEU A 33 -28.20 18.15 -3.34
C LEU A 33 -29.20 17.00 -3.11
N SER A 34 -30.10 17.14 -2.14
CA SER A 34 -31.14 16.14 -1.85
C SER A 34 -32.06 15.87 -3.05
N ARG A 35 -32.43 16.95 -3.78
CA ARG A 35 -33.22 16.82 -4.99
C ARG A 35 -32.50 16.03 -6.07
N GLN A 36 -31.20 16.31 -6.30
CA GLN A 36 -30.41 15.61 -7.32
C GLN A 36 -30.24 14.11 -7.02
N ILE A 37 -30.17 13.74 -5.74
CA ILE A 37 -30.09 12.32 -5.36
C ILE A 37 -31.50 11.65 -5.54
N LYS A 38 -32.59 12.33 -5.22
CA LYS A 38 -33.93 11.78 -5.49
C LYS A 38 -34.16 11.56 -6.99
N GLU A 39 -33.70 12.49 -7.84
CA GLU A 39 -33.76 12.36 -9.29
C GLU A 39 -32.89 11.18 -9.77
N LEU A 40 -31.69 10.99 -9.19
CA LEU A 40 -30.83 9.85 -9.48
C LEU A 40 -31.48 8.52 -9.09
N GLU A 41 -32.05 8.42 -7.88
CA GLU A 41 -32.75 7.22 -7.42
C GLU A 41 -33.98 6.92 -8.30
N ALA A 42 -34.71 7.94 -8.73
CA ALA A 42 -35.83 7.79 -9.65
C ALA A 42 -35.39 7.34 -11.06
N ASP A 43 -34.30 7.89 -11.60
CA ASP A 43 -33.75 7.46 -12.89
C ASP A 43 -33.24 5.99 -12.87
N LEU A 44 -32.82 5.53 -11.70
CA LEU A 44 -32.35 4.15 -11.48
C LEU A 44 -33.48 3.17 -11.12
N ASP A 45 -34.64 3.70 -10.71
CA ASP A 45 -35.74 2.95 -10.06
C ASP A 45 -35.25 2.14 -8.84
N VAL A 46 -34.26 2.69 -8.10
CA VAL A 46 -33.63 2.02 -6.94
C VAL A 46 -33.31 3.04 -5.86
N VAL A 47 -33.56 2.68 -4.60
CA VAL A 47 -33.14 3.46 -3.43
C VAL A 47 -31.69 3.14 -3.11
N LEU A 48 -30.85 4.16 -3.07
CA LEU A 48 -29.41 4.05 -2.79
C LEU A 48 -29.10 4.33 -1.31
N LEU A 49 -29.86 5.24 -0.68
CA LEU A 49 -29.64 5.71 0.69
C LEU A 49 -30.83 5.33 1.58
N LYS A 50 -30.58 4.74 2.74
CA LYS A 50 -31.64 4.44 3.73
C LYS A 50 -32.13 5.72 4.40
N ARG A 51 -33.44 5.99 4.33
CA ARG A 51 -34.03 7.24 4.85
C ARG A 51 -34.34 7.22 6.35
N ASP A 52 -34.52 6.02 6.91
CA ASP A 52 -35.01 5.85 8.29
C ASP A 52 -33.90 5.41 9.27
N ALA A 53 -32.64 5.42 8.85
CA ALA A 53 -31.56 5.06 9.72
C ALA A 53 -31.18 6.21 10.65
N LYS A 54 -30.99 5.91 11.93
CA LYS A 54 -30.43 6.88 12.92
C LYS A 54 -29.04 7.36 12.56
N ALA A 55 -28.37 6.66 11.64
CA ALA A 55 -27.07 7.00 11.06
C ALA A 55 -27.15 6.94 9.53
N PHE A 56 -26.21 7.61 8.86
CA PHE A 56 -26.08 7.56 7.41
C PHE A 56 -25.70 6.14 6.95
N GLU A 57 -26.58 5.50 6.17
CA GLU A 57 -26.37 4.14 5.67
C GLU A 57 -26.74 4.01 4.19
N LEU A 58 -25.96 3.18 3.48
CA LEU A 58 -26.24 2.75 2.12
C LEU A 58 -27.12 1.49 2.10
N THR A 59 -27.95 1.38 1.07
CA THR A 59 -28.55 0.08 0.69
C THR A 59 -27.49 -0.82 0.06
N GLN A 60 -27.80 -2.09 -0.18
CA GLN A 60 -26.92 -2.99 -0.94
C GLN A 60 -26.66 -2.45 -2.37
N ALA A 61 -27.71 -1.96 -3.03
CA ALA A 61 -27.59 -1.32 -4.33
C ALA A 61 -26.74 -0.04 -4.25
N GLY A 62 -26.91 0.76 -3.18
CA GLY A 62 -26.09 1.95 -2.94
C GLY A 62 -24.60 1.64 -2.77
N GLN A 63 -24.26 0.53 -2.11
CA GLN A 63 -22.86 0.12 -1.94
C GLN A 63 -22.21 -0.27 -3.29
N ASP A 64 -22.89 -1.08 -4.09
CA ASP A 64 -22.40 -1.45 -5.43
C ASP A 64 -22.32 -0.23 -6.35
N PHE A 65 -23.37 0.58 -6.37
CA PHE A 65 -23.42 1.80 -7.18
C PHE A 65 -22.34 2.82 -6.78
N TYR A 66 -22.06 2.96 -5.48
CA TYR A 66 -20.95 3.80 -5.00
C TYR A 66 -19.59 3.34 -5.53
N ALA A 67 -19.30 2.06 -5.43
CA ALA A 67 -18.04 1.51 -5.92
C ALA A 67 -17.85 1.74 -7.44
N ARG A 68 -18.91 1.54 -8.21
CA ARG A 68 -18.91 1.77 -9.68
C ARG A 68 -18.83 3.25 -10.04
N SER A 69 -19.58 4.10 -9.34
CA SER A 69 -19.59 5.56 -9.56
C SER A 69 -18.19 6.16 -9.31
N ARG A 70 -17.51 5.74 -8.24
CA ARG A 70 -16.13 6.15 -7.99
C ARG A 70 -15.21 5.77 -9.14
N ARG A 71 -15.33 4.54 -9.64
CA ARG A 71 -14.51 4.06 -10.77
C ARG A 71 -14.76 4.88 -12.03
N ILE A 72 -16.01 5.14 -12.38
CA ILE A 72 -16.40 5.96 -13.54
C ILE A 72 -15.80 7.37 -13.43
N LEU A 73 -15.90 8.01 -12.26
CA LEU A 73 -15.36 9.35 -12.04
C LEU A 73 -13.83 9.37 -12.15
N LEU A 74 -13.15 8.39 -11.61
CA LEU A 74 -11.70 8.24 -11.74
C LEU A 74 -11.27 8.02 -13.19
N ASP A 75 -11.98 7.17 -13.94
CA ASP A 75 -11.70 6.90 -15.34
C ASP A 75 -11.96 8.16 -16.21
N LEU A 76 -12.99 8.94 -15.89
CA LEU A 76 -13.23 10.23 -16.54
C LEU A 76 -12.11 11.24 -16.27
N ASP A 77 -11.71 11.41 -15.01
CA ASP A 77 -10.65 12.35 -14.63
C ASP A 77 -9.32 11.95 -15.30
N ARG A 78 -9.06 10.65 -15.46
CA ARG A 78 -7.92 10.11 -16.21
C ARG A 78 -8.00 10.42 -17.69
N ALA A 79 -9.15 10.17 -18.31
CA ALA A 79 -9.34 10.46 -19.74
C ALA A 79 -9.09 11.96 -20.03
N VAL A 80 -9.58 12.84 -19.15
CA VAL A 80 -9.35 14.27 -19.24
C VAL A 80 -7.87 14.61 -19.06
N ALA A 81 -7.21 14.04 -18.04
CA ALA A 81 -5.78 14.25 -17.82
C ALA A 81 -4.95 13.76 -19.01
N GLN A 82 -5.22 12.57 -19.51
CA GLN A 82 -4.53 11.99 -20.66
C GLN A 82 -4.72 12.81 -21.93
N ALA A 83 -5.94 13.27 -22.19
CA ALA A 83 -6.20 14.14 -23.36
C ALA A 83 -5.41 15.46 -23.26
N ARG A 84 -5.32 16.07 -22.08
CA ARG A 84 -4.52 17.26 -21.85
C ARG A 84 -3.02 17.00 -22.05
N THR A 85 -2.53 15.87 -21.59
CA THR A 85 -1.13 15.44 -21.70
C THR A 85 -0.75 15.20 -23.15
N ILE A 86 -1.58 14.47 -23.90
CA ILE A 86 -1.40 14.25 -25.34
C ILE A 86 -1.43 15.60 -26.09
N GLY A 87 -2.35 16.51 -25.73
CA GLY A 87 -2.44 17.83 -26.33
C GLY A 87 -1.21 18.72 -26.10
N LYS A 88 -0.38 18.38 -25.07
CA LYS A 88 0.92 19.03 -24.79
C LYS A 88 2.11 18.27 -25.39
N GLY A 89 1.89 17.17 -26.11
CA GLY A 89 2.95 16.31 -26.64
C GLY A 89 3.60 15.40 -25.61
N GLU A 90 2.99 15.20 -24.45
CA GLU A 90 3.45 14.32 -23.38
C GLU A 90 2.70 12.97 -23.45
N HIS A 91 3.31 11.86 -22.97
CA HIS A 91 2.74 10.52 -23.13
C HIS A 91 1.92 9.99 -21.92
N GLY A 92 1.79 10.77 -20.86
CA GLY A 92 0.95 10.42 -19.70
C GLY A 92 1.70 10.32 -18.37
N ALA A 93 0.95 10.15 -17.29
CA ALA A 93 1.49 9.90 -15.95
C ALA A 93 1.35 8.41 -15.59
N LEU A 94 2.42 7.84 -15.04
CA LEU A 94 2.44 6.50 -14.45
C LEU A 94 2.47 6.65 -12.93
N ARG A 95 1.44 6.16 -12.24
CA ARG A 95 1.32 6.25 -10.79
C ARG A 95 1.80 4.96 -10.14
N LEU A 96 2.91 5.07 -9.42
CA LEU A 96 3.53 3.97 -8.70
C LEU A 96 3.33 4.14 -7.19
N LEU A 97 2.79 3.12 -6.56
CA LEU A 97 2.70 3.02 -5.12
C LEU A 97 3.80 2.09 -4.59
N HIS A 98 4.41 2.48 -3.46
CA HIS A 98 5.27 1.55 -2.73
C HIS A 98 4.97 1.59 -1.24
N SER A 99 5.22 0.50 -0.51
CA SER A 99 5.09 0.53 0.94
C SER A 99 6.39 0.99 1.60
N SER A 100 6.28 1.56 2.80
CA SER A 100 7.46 1.96 3.59
C SER A 100 8.40 0.79 3.91
N SER A 101 7.90 -0.45 3.86
CA SER A 101 8.68 -1.67 4.03
C SER A 101 9.26 -2.22 2.73
N VAL A 102 9.04 -1.52 1.60
CA VAL A 102 9.65 -1.81 0.30
C VAL A 102 10.38 -0.55 -0.14
N PRO A 103 11.60 -0.32 0.34
CA PRO A 103 12.36 0.86 -0.02
C PRO A 103 12.77 0.82 -1.50
N LEU A 104 12.73 1.97 -2.15
CA LEU A 104 13.18 2.12 -3.54
C LEU A 104 14.70 2.30 -3.62
N THR A 105 15.43 1.45 -2.91
CA THR A 105 16.89 1.35 -2.98
C THR A 105 17.32 0.39 -4.10
N ALA A 106 18.58 0.13 -4.24
CA ALA A 106 19.07 -0.84 -5.21
C ALA A 106 18.49 -2.25 -4.92
N PRO A 107 18.05 -2.97 -5.96
CA PRO A 107 18.07 -2.55 -7.35
C PRO A 107 16.78 -1.89 -7.85
N LEU A 108 15.71 -1.83 -7.06
CA LEU A 108 14.38 -1.36 -7.51
C LEU A 108 14.42 0.08 -8.06
N GLY A 109 14.93 1.02 -7.28
CA GLY A 109 14.98 2.43 -7.67
C GLY A 109 15.85 2.68 -8.90
N PRO A 110 17.12 2.23 -8.95
CA PRO A 110 17.95 2.32 -10.14
C PRO A 110 17.31 1.70 -11.38
N THR A 111 16.69 0.51 -11.26
CA THR A 111 16.00 -0.13 -12.40
C THR A 111 14.80 0.69 -12.88
N LEU A 112 13.98 1.23 -11.95
CA LEU A 112 12.88 2.13 -12.32
C LEU A 112 13.37 3.34 -13.09
N ASN A 113 14.43 3.99 -12.58
CA ASN A 113 15.01 5.17 -13.23
C ASN A 113 15.60 4.85 -14.61
N ASP A 114 16.16 3.66 -14.78
CA ASP A 114 16.71 3.24 -16.07
C ASP A 114 15.62 2.92 -17.08
N VAL A 115 14.56 2.24 -16.66
CA VAL A 115 13.40 1.96 -17.53
C VAL A 115 12.73 3.23 -18.01
N LEU A 116 12.63 4.27 -17.16
CA LEU A 116 12.02 5.55 -17.57
C LEU A 116 12.70 6.21 -18.76
N LYS A 117 13.97 5.90 -19.04
CA LYS A 117 14.68 6.43 -20.22
C LYS A 117 14.10 5.89 -21.53
N ASP A 118 13.49 4.70 -21.52
CA ASP A 118 12.85 4.12 -22.70
C ASP A 118 11.44 4.67 -22.94
N PHE A 119 10.91 5.40 -21.98
CA PHE A 119 9.58 5.97 -22.03
C PHE A 119 9.63 7.52 -21.94
N PRO A 120 10.30 8.20 -22.88
CA PRO A 120 10.39 9.66 -22.87
C PRO A 120 8.97 10.25 -22.97
N GLY A 121 8.64 11.18 -22.09
CA GLY A 121 7.30 11.77 -22.02
C GLY A 121 6.36 11.10 -21.02
N ILE A 122 6.75 10.02 -20.35
CA ILE A 122 6.04 9.53 -19.17
C ILE A 122 6.52 10.29 -17.93
N SER A 123 5.58 10.86 -17.21
CA SER A 123 5.80 11.40 -15.86
C SER A 123 5.55 10.28 -14.83
N LEU A 124 6.54 9.93 -14.00
CA LEU A 124 6.40 8.97 -12.92
C LEU A 124 6.00 9.68 -11.62
N GLU A 125 4.80 9.40 -11.14
CA GLU A 125 4.30 9.85 -9.84
C GLU A 125 4.49 8.73 -8.81
N ILE A 126 5.33 8.95 -7.80
CA ILE A 126 5.59 7.96 -6.76
C ILE A 126 4.91 8.39 -5.46
N SER A 127 4.12 7.50 -4.87
CA SER A 127 3.46 7.72 -3.59
C SER A 127 3.67 6.56 -2.64
N GLN A 128 3.77 6.87 -1.35
CA GLN A 128 3.92 5.87 -0.31
C GLN A 128 2.55 5.48 0.25
N THR A 129 2.16 4.23 0.02
CA THR A 129 0.88 3.66 0.49
C THR A 129 1.14 2.29 1.13
N PRO A 130 0.57 2.00 2.33
CA PRO A 130 0.70 0.68 2.93
C PRO A 130 0.20 -0.44 2.01
N SER A 131 0.88 -1.61 2.02
CA SER A 131 0.59 -2.73 1.10
C SER A 131 -0.88 -3.15 1.09
N GLU A 132 -1.51 -3.13 2.25
CA GLU A 132 -2.92 -3.49 2.43
C GLU A 132 -3.92 -2.56 1.73
N TYR A 133 -3.50 -1.34 1.39
CA TYR A 133 -4.34 -0.38 0.65
C TYR A 133 -4.00 -0.33 -0.83
N GLN A 134 -2.75 -0.65 -1.22
CA GLN A 134 -2.31 -0.59 -2.61
C GLN A 134 -3.17 -1.45 -3.53
N ALA A 135 -3.49 -2.69 -3.11
CA ALA A 135 -4.31 -3.60 -3.89
C ALA A 135 -5.67 -3.00 -4.25
N ARG A 136 -6.28 -2.29 -3.31
CA ARG A 136 -7.55 -1.59 -3.55
C ARG A 136 -7.36 -0.44 -4.54
N GLU A 137 -6.35 0.41 -4.35
CA GLU A 137 -6.09 1.54 -5.23
C GLU A 137 -5.77 1.10 -6.66
N ILE A 138 -5.03 -0.02 -6.81
CA ILE A 138 -4.76 -0.64 -8.11
C ILE A 138 -6.07 -1.14 -8.76
N VAL A 139 -6.90 -1.90 -8.04
CA VAL A 139 -8.15 -2.44 -8.59
C VAL A 139 -9.14 -1.32 -8.91
N GLU A 140 -9.25 -0.30 -8.07
CA GLU A 140 -10.08 0.89 -8.31
C GLU A 140 -9.50 1.79 -9.40
N GLY A 141 -8.23 1.55 -9.77
CA GLY A 141 -7.55 2.28 -10.82
C GLY A 141 -7.07 3.67 -10.42
N SER A 142 -6.98 4.01 -9.15
CA SER A 142 -6.36 5.27 -8.68
C SER A 142 -4.83 5.24 -8.78
N ALA A 143 -4.23 4.04 -8.90
CA ALA A 143 -2.83 3.84 -9.21
C ALA A 143 -2.66 2.79 -10.32
N ASP A 144 -1.49 2.77 -10.95
CA ASP A 144 -1.19 1.90 -12.08
C ASP A 144 -0.34 0.70 -11.67
N ILE A 145 0.64 0.91 -10.80
CA ILE A 145 1.58 -0.10 -10.32
C ILE A 145 1.71 0.01 -8.80
N GLY A 146 1.77 -1.13 -8.13
CA GLY A 146 2.07 -1.23 -6.70
C GLY A 146 3.30 -2.08 -6.44
N LEU A 147 4.20 -1.64 -5.56
CA LEU A 147 5.27 -2.45 -4.99
C LEU A 147 4.90 -2.75 -3.53
N ALA A 148 4.36 -3.93 -3.32
CA ALA A 148 3.72 -4.32 -2.08
C ALA A 148 4.37 -5.54 -1.44
N ARG A 149 4.21 -5.67 -0.13
CA ARG A 149 4.61 -6.86 0.60
C ARG A 149 3.42 -7.79 0.78
N LEU A 150 3.61 -9.05 0.41
CA LEU A 150 2.60 -10.09 0.56
C LEU A 150 2.49 -10.57 2.04
N PRO A 151 1.36 -11.21 2.42
CA PRO A 151 0.17 -11.45 1.60
C PRO A 151 -0.73 -10.23 1.46
N ILE A 152 -1.52 -10.19 0.39
CA ILE A 152 -2.64 -9.27 0.22
C ILE A 152 -3.93 -10.05 0.46
N LEU A 153 -4.71 -9.68 1.47
CA LEU A 153 -5.91 -10.43 1.87
C LEU A 153 -7.21 -9.89 1.29
N ARG A 154 -7.22 -8.63 0.92
CA ARG A 154 -8.41 -7.93 0.39
C ARG A 154 -8.09 -7.32 -0.96
N ALA A 155 -8.97 -7.49 -1.92
CA ALA A 155 -8.76 -7.21 -3.34
C ALA A 155 -7.81 -8.21 -4.02
N ASN A 156 -7.96 -8.37 -5.32
CA ASN A 156 -7.21 -9.37 -6.09
C ASN A 156 -6.63 -8.74 -7.37
N PRO A 157 -5.64 -7.84 -7.26
CA PRO A 157 -4.90 -7.38 -8.42
C PRO A 157 -4.08 -8.54 -8.99
N GLU A 158 -3.63 -8.41 -10.23
CA GLU A 158 -2.58 -9.28 -10.75
C GLU A 158 -1.29 -8.99 -9.96
N SER A 159 -0.66 -10.03 -9.45
CA SER A 159 0.55 -9.90 -8.62
C SER A 159 1.67 -10.80 -9.14
N THR A 160 2.86 -10.24 -9.28
CA THR A 160 4.08 -10.98 -9.65
C THR A 160 5.12 -10.79 -8.57
N VAL A 161 5.58 -11.90 -7.97
CA VAL A 161 6.64 -11.85 -6.96
C VAL A 161 7.95 -11.40 -7.61
N LEU A 162 8.54 -10.35 -7.05
CA LEU A 162 9.83 -9.79 -7.51
C LEU A 162 10.99 -10.49 -6.81
N TYR A 163 10.92 -10.62 -5.49
CA TYR A 163 11.95 -11.26 -4.67
C TYR A 163 11.40 -11.64 -3.29
N ARG A 164 12.18 -12.45 -2.60
CA ARG A 164 12.02 -12.79 -1.18
C ARG A 164 13.16 -12.20 -0.38
N GLU A 165 12.90 -11.73 0.83
CA GLU A 165 13.93 -11.29 1.74
C GLU A 165 13.67 -11.77 3.18
N ARG A 166 14.74 -11.94 3.94
CA ARG A 166 14.67 -12.29 5.35
C ARG A 166 14.09 -11.16 6.18
N LEU A 167 13.44 -11.53 7.26
CA LEU A 167 13.07 -10.62 8.32
C LEU A 167 14.08 -10.71 9.46
N VAL A 168 14.34 -9.58 10.10
CA VAL A 168 15.25 -9.44 11.25
C VAL A 168 14.50 -8.78 12.41
N ALA A 169 14.92 -9.04 13.63
CA ALA A 169 14.45 -8.26 14.76
C ALA A 169 15.13 -6.90 14.75
N ALA A 170 14.41 -5.84 15.10
CA ALA A 170 14.95 -4.51 15.36
C ALA A 170 14.75 -4.22 16.85
N VAL A 171 15.85 -4.06 17.56
CA VAL A 171 15.82 -3.86 19.02
C VAL A 171 16.66 -2.63 19.41
N PRO A 172 16.34 -1.92 20.50
CA PRO A 172 17.19 -0.83 21.00
C PRO A 172 18.63 -1.32 21.23
N ALA A 173 19.64 -0.50 21.03
CA ALA A 173 21.05 -0.88 21.19
C ALA A 173 21.39 -1.38 22.62
N GLY A 174 20.66 -0.92 23.64
CA GLY A 174 20.79 -1.39 25.03
C GLY A 174 19.94 -2.60 25.39
N HIS A 175 19.22 -3.20 24.43
CA HIS A 175 18.35 -4.34 24.68
C HIS A 175 19.15 -5.64 24.90
N ARG A 176 18.62 -6.58 25.73
CA ARG A 176 19.28 -7.87 26.03
C ARG A 176 19.63 -8.70 24.77
N LEU A 177 18.89 -8.51 23.68
CA LEU A 177 19.11 -9.21 22.41
C LEU A 177 20.04 -8.45 21.44
N ALA A 178 20.43 -7.22 21.75
CA ALA A 178 21.16 -6.34 20.82
C ALA A 178 22.54 -6.86 20.43
N GLN A 179 23.19 -7.61 21.33
CA GLN A 179 24.53 -8.19 21.11
C GLN A 179 24.49 -9.61 20.52
N ARG A 180 23.29 -10.13 20.22
CA ARG A 180 23.12 -11.46 19.63
C ARG A 180 23.23 -11.35 18.11
N ALA A 181 23.96 -12.27 17.48
CA ALA A 181 23.97 -12.39 16.03
C ALA A 181 22.61 -12.90 15.52
N GLU A 182 22.04 -13.86 16.25
CA GLU A 182 20.77 -14.48 15.92
C GLU A 182 19.89 -14.65 17.16
N VAL A 183 18.58 -14.58 16.98
CA VAL A 183 17.56 -14.80 18.02
C VAL A 183 16.46 -15.70 17.50
N GLU A 184 15.87 -16.50 18.39
CA GLU A 184 14.68 -17.28 18.07
C GLU A 184 13.43 -16.41 18.24
N ILE A 185 12.42 -16.63 17.43
CA ILE A 185 11.19 -15.85 17.51
C ILE A 185 10.50 -16.03 18.86
N ALA A 186 10.64 -17.21 19.49
CA ALA A 186 10.11 -17.50 20.82
C ALA A 186 10.72 -16.59 21.93
N GLU A 187 11.95 -16.09 21.74
CA GLU A 187 12.60 -15.16 22.67
C GLU A 187 11.96 -13.75 22.65
N LEU A 188 11.13 -13.46 21.63
CA LEU A 188 10.40 -12.20 21.50
C LEU A 188 9.04 -12.22 22.20
N ARG A 189 8.63 -13.34 22.81
CA ARG A 189 7.31 -13.57 23.39
C ARG A 189 6.91 -12.51 24.42
N ASP A 190 7.83 -12.13 25.28
CA ASP A 190 7.56 -11.20 26.38
C ASP A 190 7.82 -9.74 26.05
N GLU A 191 8.26 -9.48 24.82
CA GLU A 191 8.58 -8.13 24.35
C GLU A 191 7.35 -7.36 23.88
N PHE A 192 7.43 -6.03 24.00
CA PHE A 192 6.45 -5.16 23.37
C PHE A 192 6.84 -4.88 21.92
N PHE A 193 5.89 -5.04 21.00
CA PHE A 193 6.11 -4.82 19.58
C PHE A 193 5.65 -3.44 19.15
N VAL A 194 6.54 -2.72 18.48
CA VAL A 194 6.21 -1.51 17.72
C VAL A 194 5.74 -1.97 16.34
N THR A 195 4.46 -2.21 16.22
CA THR A 195 3.84 -2.65 14.95
C THR A 195 2.45 -2.05 14.82
N VAL A 196 1.94 -2.06 13.59
CA VAL A 196 0.55 -1.68 13.33
C VAL A 196 -0.30 -2.95 13.31
N PRO A 197 -1.21 -3.16 14.26
CA PRO A 197 -2.05 -4.35 14.28
C PRO A 197 -3.13 -4.25 13.21
N HIS A 198 -2.90 -4.77 12.03
CA HIS A 198 -3.90 -4.92 10.96
C HIS A 198 -3.96 -6.37 10.51
N ARG A 199 -4.62 -7.21 11.34
CA ARG A 199 -4.72 -8.66 11.12
C ARG A 199 -5.47 -9.06 9.88
N ASP A 200 -6.40 -8.24 9.46
CA ASP A 200 -7.37 -8.60 8.41
C ASP A 200 -7.03 -8.00 7.05
N ARG A 201 -5.86 -7.40 6.88
CA ARG A 201 -5.52 -6.65 5.66
C ARG A 201 -4.29 -7.17 4.91
N GLY A 202 -3.47 -7.99 5.57
CA GLY A 202 -2.23 -8.51 4.99
C GLY A 202 -1.00 -7.62 5.25
N GLY A 203 0.04 -7.82 4.47
CA GLY A 203 1.31 -7.10 4.57
C GLY A 203 2.20 -7.56 5.72
N LEU A 204 3.26 -6.79 6.01
CA LEU A 204 4.28 -7.17 6.99
C LEU A 204 3.72 -7.43 8.40
N SER A 205 2.84 -6.57 8.88
CA SER A 205 2.29 -6.69 10.25
C SER A 205 1.45 -7.95 10.43
N TYR A 206 0.70 -8.33 9.39
CA TYR A 206 -0.03 -9.60 9.36
C TYR A 206 0.94 -10.78 9.40
N LEU A 207 1.95 -10.79 8.52
CA LEU A 207 2.94 -11.86 8.43
C LEU A 207 3.67 -12.08 9.76
N VAL A 208 4.09 -10.99 10.42
CA VAL A 208 4.76 -11.07 11.73
C VAL A 208 3.82 -11.63 12.78
N ALA A 209 2.56 -11.19 12.82
CA ALA A 209 1.59 -11.70 13.79
C ALA A 209 1.32 -13.20 13.59
N GLU A 210 1.11 -13.66 12.35
CA GLU A 210 0.90 -15.07 12.02
C GLU A 210 2.10 -15.94 12.43
N ARG A 211 3.31 -15.45 12.24
CA ARG A 211 4.53 -16.18 12.65
C ARG A 211 4.64 -16.27 14.18
N CYS A 212 4.35 -15.20 14.91
CA CYS A 212 4.31 -15.23 16.36
C CYS A 212 3.26 -16.24 16.88
N ILE A 213 2.08 -16.26 16.26
CA ILE A 213 1.00 -17.22 16.60
C ILE A 213 1.44 -18.66 16.34
N ALA A 214 2.09 -18.92 15.21
CA ALA A 214 2.63 -20.25 14.89
C ALA A 214 3.65 -20.75 15.93
N HIS A 215 4.36 -19.81 16.62
CA HIS A 215 5.27 -20.13 17.73
C HIS A 215 4.60 -20.04 19.11
N GLY A 216 3.28 -20.05 19.16
CA GLY A 216 2.49 -20.20 20.39
C GLY A 216 2.39 -18.92 21.23
N PHE A 217 2.55 -17.73 20.66
CA PHE A 217 2.33 -16.49 21.37
C PHE A 217 1.73 -15.41 20.47
N TYR A 218 1.16 -14.41 21.13
CA TYR A 218 0.55 -13.25 20.51
C TYR A 218 1.44 -12.03 20.71
N PRO A 219 1.84 -11.28 19.67
CA PRO A 219 2.67 -10.10 19.85
C PRO A 219 1.95 -9.06 20.72
N ARG A 220 2.59 -8.64 21.80
CA ARG A 220 2.10 -7.57 22.68
C ARG A 220 2.39 -6.23 21.99
N VAL A 221 1.36 -5.56 21.49
CA VAL A 221 1.56 -4.30 20.77
C VAL A 221 1.75 -3.15 21.75
N ALA A 222 2.87 -2.43 21.64
CA ALA A 222 3.06 -1.17 22.33
C ALA A 222 2.02 -0.12 21.84
N ARG A 223 1.63 0.82 22.71
CA ARG A 223 0.70 1.92 22.34
C ARG A 223 1.35 2.95 21.41
N ALA A 224 1.96 2.50 20.34
CA ALA A 224 2.62 3.36 19.37
C ALA A 224 1.68 3.66 18.19
N THR A 225 1.74 4.89 17.71
CA THR A 225 0.84 5.40 16.68
C THR A 225 1.20 4.91 15.28
N SER A 226 0.21 4.90 14.42
CA SER A 226 0.10 4.32 13.11
C SER A 226 0.94 4.89 11.96
N ARG A 227 1.94 5.73 12.19
CA ARG A 227 2.78 6.26 11.09
C ARG A 227 4.06 5.45 10.94
N LYS A 228 4.12 4.66 9.88
CA LYS A 228 5.20 3.68 9.59
C LYS A 228 6.61 4.28 9.46
N ASN A 229 6.75 5.56 9.12
CA ASN A 229 8.06 6.23 9.04
C ASN A 229 8.75 6.40 10.40
N SER A 230 8.03 6.11 11.49
CA SER A 230 8.52 6.23 12.86
C SER A 230 8.88 4.89 13.52
N LEU A 231 8.75 3.75 12.82
CA LEU A 231 8.90 2.45 13.46
C LEU A 231 10.28 2.27 14.08
N LEU A 232 11.35 2.47 13.31
CA LEU A 232 12.72 2.37 13.81
C LEU A 232 13.05 3.48 14.80
N SER A 233 12.47 4.68 14.63
CA SER A 233 12.61 5.77 15.62
C SER A 233 11.96 5.43 16.96
N LEU A 234 10.82 4.75 16.94
CA LEU A 234 10.15 4.29 18.17
C LEU A 234 10.92 3.16 18.84
N VAL A 235 11.51 2.25 18.06
CA VAL A 235 12.42 1.23 18.59
C VAL A 235 13.63 1.91 19.22
N ASN A 236 14.26 2.85 18.55
CA ASN A 236 15.39 3.61 19.08
C ASN A 236 15.04 4.35 20.39
N ALA A 237 13.83 4.86 20.49
CA ALA A 237 13.33 5.54 21.69
C ALA A 237 12.91 4.57 22.83
N GLY A 238 13.05 3.25 22.63
CA GLY A 238 12.77 2.24 23.66
C GLY A 238 11.29 1.90 23.85
N PHE A 239 10.41 2.23 22.90
CA PHE A 239 8.98 1.87 23.00
C PHE A 239 8.70 0.39 22.81
N GLY A 240 9.68 -0.39 22.39
CA GLY A 240 9.59 -1.82 22.16
C GLY A 240 10.52 -2.27 21.03
N ILE A 241 10.28 -3.48 20.55
CA ILE A 241 11.00 -4.09 19.44
C ILE A 241 10.15 -4.09 18.18
N ALA A 242 10.78 -4.34 17.03
CA ALA A 242 10.04 -4.60 15.78
C ALA A 242 10.63 -5.81 15.04
N VAL A 243 9.85 -6.37 14.12
CA VAL A 243 10.35 -7.28 13.10
C VAL A 243 10.23 -6.58 11.75
N VAL A 244 11.35 -6.45 11.06
CA VAL A 244 11.48 -5.66 9.84
C VAL A 244 12.21 -6.44 8.76
N PRO A 245 12.03 -6.11 7.47
CA PRO A 245 12.83 -6.64 6.39
C PRO A 245 14.31 -6.28 6.56
N GLN A 246 15.20 -7.18 6.15
CA GLN A 246 16.63 -6.95 6.20
C GLN A 246 17.06 -5.71 5.41
N SER A 247 16.39 -5.41 4.30
CA SER A 247 16.61 -4.19 3.52
C SER A 247 16.40 -2.89 4.31
N MET A 248 15.48 -2.89 5.29
CA MET A 248 15.29 -1.74 6.18
C MET A 248 16.44 -1.56 7.16
N ALA A 249 17.08 -2.65 7.61
CA ALA A 249 18.26 -2.58 8.45
C ALA A 249 19.44 -1.93 7.70
N SER A 250 19.61 -2.28 6.42
CA SER A 250 20.71 -1.77 5.59
C SER A 250 20.63 -0.27 5.28
N ILE A 251 19.43 0.34 5.33
CA ILE A 251 19.23 1.79 5.08
C ILE A 251 19.08 2.59 6.36
N SER A 252 19.06 1.92 7.53
CA SER A 252 18.92 2.60 8.81
C SER A 252 20.23 3.28 9.20
N LEU A 253 20.22 4.60 9.26
CA LEU A 253 21.30 5.43 9.79
C LEU A 253 21.25 5.54 11.33
N SER A 254 20.36 4.79 12.00
CA SER A 254 20.10 4.92 13.43
C SER A 254 21.10 4.09 14.22
N ALA A 255 22.13 4.72 14.76
CA ALA A 255 23.12 4.08 15.63
C ALA A 255 22.55 3.46 16.91
N GLY A 256 21.28 3.75 17.24
CA GLY A 256 20.61 3.28 18.45
C GLY A 256 19.74 2.02 18.28
N VAL A 257 19.78 1.37 17.11
CA VAL A 257 19.00 0.15 16.83
C VAL A 257 19.94 -0.95 16.37
N SER A 258 19.82 -2.14 16.96
CA SER A 258 20.52 -3.35 16.55
C SER A 258 19.56 -4.28 15.80
N PHE A 259 20.09 -5.09 14.87
CA PHE A 259 19.30 -5.93 13.96
C PHE A 259 19.74 -7.40 14.02
N PRO A 260 19.55 -8.13 15.13
CA PRO A 260 19.83 -9.55 15.18
C PRO A 260 18.97 -10.33 14.17
N ALA A 261 19.59 -11.30 13.49
CA ALA A 261 18.88 -12.17 12.55
C ALA A 261 17.87 -13.05 13.29
N LEU A 262 16.78 -13.41 12.61
CA LEU A 262 15.84 -14.43 13.12
C LEU A 262 16.30 -15.80 12.61
N LYS A 263 16.45 -16.76 13.53
CA LYS A 263 16.93 -18.12 13.22
C LYS A 263 15.97 -18.94 12.36
N ASP A 264 14.70 -18.60 12.39
CA ASP A 264 13.69 -19.30 11.61
C ASP A 264 13.95 -19.09 10.10
N ALA A 265 14.42 -20.17 9.45
CA ALA A 265 14.75 -20.14 8.02
C ALA A 265 13.55 -19.79 7.13
N ASP A 266 12.33 -20.04 7.60
CA ASP A 266 11.09 -19.74 6.87
C ASP A 266 10.58 -18.32 7.09
N PHE A 267 11.30 -17.50 7.90
CA PHE A 267 10.88 -16.15 8.22
C PHE A 267 11.26 -15.15 7.13
N HIS A 268 10.69 -15.35 5.96
CA HIS A 268 10.84 -14.51 4.80
C HIS A 268 9.56 -13.75 4.51
N SER A 269 9.69 -12.64 3.81
CA SER A 269 8.58 -11.92 3.23
C SER A 269 8.79 -11.76 1.72
N GLU A 270 7.71 -11.81 0.97
CA GLU A 270 7.72 -11.61 -0.47
C GLU A 270 7.36 -10.17 -0.82
N VAL A 271 8.11 -9.59 -1.74
CA VAL A 271 7.76 -8.33 -2.39
C VAL A 271 7.21 -8.64 -3.78
N ALA A 272 6.06 -8.07 -4.10
CA ALA A 272 5.39 -8.26 -5.37
C ALA A 272 5.10 -6.93 -6.06
N LEU A 273 5.12 -6.97 -7.39
CA LEU A 273 4.55 -5.96 -8.24
C LEU A 273 3.06 -6.27 -8.41
N LEU A 274 2.23 -5.26 -8.18
CA LEU A 274 0.78 -5.31 -8.37
C LEU A 274 0.39 -4.47 -9.57
N ARG A 275 -0.54 -4.97 -10.39
CA ARG A 275 -1.18 -4.21 -11.47
C ARG A 275 -2.63 -4.67 -11.69
N ARG A 276 -3.41 -3.90 -12.43
CA ARG A 276 -4.71 -4.41 -12.93
C ARG A 276 -4.49 -5.39 -14.08
N ARG A 277 -5.41 -6.35 -14.22
CA ARG A 277 -5.42 -7.27 -15.38
C ARG A 277 -5.68 -6.54 -16.71
N ASP A 278 -6.54 -5.53 -16.66
CA ASP A 278 -6.93 -4.67 -17.79
C ASP A 278 -6.13 -3.35 -17.80
N ALA A 279 -4.87 -3.37 -17.34
CA ALA A 279 -4.01 -2.20 -17.35
C ALA A 279 -3.82 -1.65 -18.77
N PRO A 280 -3.69 -0.33 -18.97
CA PRO A 280 -3.37 0.26 -20.26
C PRO A 280 -2.10 -0.33 -20.88
N VAL A 281 -2.03 -0.39 -22.22
CA VAL A 281 -0.88 -0.98 -22.95
C VAL A 281 0.45 -0.37 -22.50
N MET A 282 0.50 0.93 -22.29
CA MET A 282 1.69 1.63 -21.79
C MET A 282 2.16 1.09 -20.43
N VAL A 283 1.22 0.85 -19.50
CA VAL A 283 1.54 0.29 -18.17
C VAL A 283 2.05 -1.15 -18.31
N GLN A 284 1.45 -1.95 -19.20
CA GLN A 284 1.90 -3.32 -19.46
C GLN A 284 3.33 -3.32 -20.00
N GLN A 285 3.62 -2.53 -21.02
CA GLN A 285 4.96 -2.41 -21.62
C GLN A 285 6.00 -1.92 -20.60
N PHE A 286 5.65 -0.93 -19.76
CA PHE A 286 6.52 -0.46 -18.70
C PHE A 286 6.85 -1.58 -17.70
N VAL A 287 5.84 -2.32 -17.25
CA VAL A 287 6.02 -3.44 -16.31
C VAL A 287 6.86 -4.55 -16.93
N GLU A 288 6.62 -4.93 -18.18
CA GLU A 288 7.41 -5.96 -18.88
C GLU A 288 8.88 -5.54 -18.99
N THR A 289 9.14 -4.30 -19.38
CA THR A 289 10.50 -3.75 -19.46
C THR A 289 11.16 -3.71 -18.08
N PHE A 290 10.44 -3.26 -17.05
CA PHE A 290 10.93 -3.23 -15.68
C PHE A 290 11.28 -4.63 -15.16
N MET A 291 10.40 -5.61 -15.36
CA MET A 291 10.62 -6.99 -14.95
C MET A 291 11.84 -7.60 -15.65
N SER A 292 11.95 -7.40 -16.96
CA SER A 292 13.09 -7.87 -17.75
C SER A 292 14.43 -7.32 -17.24
N ARG A 293 14.51 -6.02 -16.98
CA ARG A 293 15.73 -5.39 -16.46
C ARG A 293 16.02 -5.80 -15.02
N LEU A 294 14.99 -5.92 -14.19
CA LEU A 294 15.16 -6.35 -12.80
C LEU A 294 15.74 -7.78 -12.74
N GLN A 295 15.30 -8.69 -13.60
CA GLN A 295 15.85 -10.03 -13.72
C GLN A 295 17.36 -10.02 -14.07
N GLN A 296 17.81 -9.10 -14.93
CA GLN A 296 19.20 -8.95 -15.29
C GLN A 296 20.10 -8.49 -14.12
N THR A 297 19.52 -7.87 -13.09
CA THR A 297 20.27 -7.49 -11.87
C THR A 297 20.54 -8.66 -10.94
N GLY A 298 20.10 -9.88 -11.28
CA GLY A 298 20.25 -11.07 -10.44
C GLY A 298 19.22 -11.18 -9.31
N LEU A 299 18.32 -10.21 -9.15
CA LEU A 299 17.29 -10.25 -8.10
C LEU A 299 16.24 -11.35 -8.34
N GLY A 300 15.95 -11.70 -9.60
CA GLY A 300 15.00 -12.75 -9.97
C GLY A 300 15.46 -14.18 -9.65
N GLY A 301 16.72 -14.37 -9.23
CA GLY A 301 17.31 -15.66 -8.81
C GLY A 301 17.53 -15.78 -7.30
N LEU A 302 17.15 -14.79 -6.51
CA LEU A 302 17.38 -14.75 -5.06
C LEU A 302 16.34 -15.54 -4.26
N THR A 303 16.37 -16.83 -4.44
CA THR A 303 16.18 -17.78 -3.35
C THR A 303 17.41 -17.71 -2.43
N GLY A 304 17.61 -16.60 -1.71
CA GLY A 304 18.73 -16.47 -0.79
C GLY A 304 19.61 -15.25 -1.06
N LEU A 305 19.32 -14.14 -0.40
CA LEU A 305 20.29 -13.06 -0.16
C LEU A 305 21.34 -13.54 0.88
N ALA A 306 22.23 -14.40 0.45
CA ALA A 306 23.54 -14.53 1.06
C ALA A 306 24.49 -13.62 0.26
N GLY A 307 24.63 -12.34 0.63
CA GLY A 307 25.58 -11.51 -0.08
C GLY A 307 25.41 -9.98 0.00
N LEU A 308 24.69 -9.45 0.97
CA LEU A 308 24.93 -8.07 1.39
C LEU A 308 25.75 -8.14 2.68
N ALA A 309 27.08 -8.28 2.50
CA ALA A 309 28.03 -8.10 3.58
C ALA A 309 27.81 -6.71 4.21
N ALA A 310 27.74 -6.67 5.53
CA ALA A 310 27.83 -5.42 6.26
C ALA A 310 29.11 -4.70 5.83
N PRO A 311 29.12 -3.36 5.73
CA PRO A 311 30.35 -2.63 5.54
C PRO A 311 31.25 -2.91 6.74
N ASP A 312 32.52 -3.27 6.47
CA ASP A 312 33.55 -3.41 7.49
C ASP A 312 33.61 -2.16 8.36
N PRO A 313 33.69 -2.32 9.68
CA PRO A 313 33.90 -1.18 10.56
C PRO A 313 35.33 -0.68 10.39
N ALA A 314 35.49 0.50 9.81
CA ALA A 314 36.71 1.29 9.82
C ALA A 314 36.75 2.19 11.04
#